data_a5d4b790cdb33e3b40ef936d68a73a32
#
_entry.id   a5d4b790cdb33e3b40ef936d68a73a32
#
_cell.length_a   1.000
_cell.length_b   1.000
_cell.length_c   1.000
_cell.angle_alpha   90.00
_cell.angle_beta   90.00
_cell.angle_gamma   90.00
#
_symmetry.space_group_name_H-M   'P 1'
#
loop_
_entity.id
_entity.type
_entity.pdbx_description
1 polymer ?
#
loop_
_entity_poly.entity_id
_entity_poly.type
_entity_poly.pdbx_seq_one_letter_code
_entity_poly.pdbx_strand_id
1 'polypeptide(L)'
;MKEFDYVIIGGGCAGLSLAYELEISNKLKDKTLAIIELREEYKRDKTWSFWKVFDHSFEDCVIKSWNNFTINTSEGSQELKNDKYPYQSINSGKFYEKINLKLSSNPNVNFFKNLDEIKSENSLIFNSVIKDELDKSELWQHFQGLEIETPKDVFDDEILNLMDFNCDQRNDVHFFYTLPFSKNRALVETTWLSNLEDQNLMDYDLQLENYIKNNLGIKNYKINFLEKGAIPLFYPSLKNENKINIGSAGGMTRLSTGYTFLNIQEHSRYIVKNLDKIEKVKTFNLGKKYQFLDKVFLRVLEKHPEKMPKIFFEMFKAPSDTVIKFLSNKSNIFEDINIISKMPKLIFLKALLN
;
A
#
# COMPACT_ATOMS: atom_id res chain seq x y z
N MET A 1 7.61 -35.71 -8.76
CA MET A 1 7.37 -34.28 -8.61
C MET A 1 8.13 -33.55 -9.70
N LYS A 2 7.51 -32.52 -10.32
CA LYS A 2 8.11 -31.72 -11.40
C LYS A 2 9.06 -30.69 -10.80
N GLU A 3 10.17 -30.42 -11.47
CA GLU A 3 11.13 -29.35 -11.09
C GLU A 3 10.79 -28.07 -11.89
N PHE A 4 11.04 -26.91 -11.27
CA PHE A 4 10.75 -25.59 -11.85
C PHE A 4 11.97 -24.68 -11.75
N ASP A 5 12.18 -23.85 -12.77
CA ASP A 5 13.26 -22.85 -12.77
C ASP A 5 12.99 -21.73 -11.74
N TYR A 6 11.74 -21.26 -11.68
CA TYR A 6 11.28 -20.22 -10.77
C TYR A 6 10.13 -20.73 -9.90
N VAL A 7 10.17 -20.34 -8.62
CA VAL A 7 9.08 -20.61 -7.67
C VAL A 7 8.71 -19.30 -6.99
N ILE A 8 7.42 -18.96 -7.02
CA ILE A 8 6.86 -17.81 -6.29
C ILE A 8 5.98 -18.35 -5.18
N ILE A 9 6.31 -18.02 -3.92
CA ILE A 9 5.52 -18.37 -2.74
C ILE A 9 4.63 -17.17 -2.40
N GLY A 10 3.31 -17.35 -2.51
CA GLY A 10 2.26 -16.35 -2.34
C GLY A 10 1.82 -15.74 -3.68
N GLY A 11 0.58 -16.00 -4.07
CA GLY A 11 -0.10 -15.47 -5.26
C GLY A 11 -0.87 -14.17 -5.01
N GLY A 12 -0.40 -13.33 -4.08
CA GLY A 12 -0.95 -11.99 -3.85
C GLY A 12 -0.41 -10.94 -4.82
N CYS A 13 -0.59 -9.65 -4.47
CA CYS A 13 -0.15 -8.54 -5.30
C CYS A 13 1.32 -8.68 -5.75
N ALA A 14 2.25 -8.97 -4.83
CA ALA A 14 3.67 -9.04 -5.15
C ALA A 14 4.04 -10.25 -5.99
N GLY A 15 3.55 -11.44 -5.62
CA GLY A 15 3.84 -12.66 -6.39
C GLY A 15 3.29 -12.61 -7.80
N LEU A 16 2.03 -12.19 -7.95
CA LEU A 16 1.41 -12.08 -9.27
C LEU A 16 2.00 -10.94 -10.12
N SER A 17 2.41 -9.81 -9.52
CA SER A 17 3.12 -8.76 -10.26
C SER A 17 4.44 -9.27 -10.83
N LEU A 18 5.21 -10.04 -10.05
CA LEU A 18 6.45 -10.64 -10.53
C LEU A 18 6.19 -11.68 -11.62
N ALA A 19 5.20 -12.56 -11.44
CA ALA A 19 4.82 -13.56 -12.44
C ALA A 19 4.41 -12.89 -13.76
N TYR A 20 3.60 -11.84 -13.69
CA TYR A 20 3.18 -11.06 -14.86
C TYR A 20 4.37 -10.41 -15.56
N GLU A 21 5.28 -9.79 -14.81
CA GLU A 21 6.46 -9.13 -15.38
C GLU A 21 7.42 -10.15 -16.04
N LEU A 22 7.60 -11.35 -15.45
CA LEU A 22 8.34 -12.46 -16.07
C LEU A 22 7.73 -12.87 -17.41
N GLU A 23 6.40 -12.97 -17.45
CA GLU A 23 5.66 -13.38 -18.66
C GLU A 23 5.76 -12.34 -19.78
N ILE A 24 5.44 -11.06 -19.50
CA ILE A 24 5.44 -10.01 -20.53
C ILE A 24 6.85 -9.66 -21.02
N SER A 25 7.88 -9.99 -20.23
CA SER A 25 9.30 -9.84 -20.61
C SER A 25 9.88 -11.08 -21.29
N ASN A 26 9.04 -12.05 -21.69
CA ASN A 26 9.42 -13.31 -22.34
C ASN A 26 10.46 -14.15 -21.56
N LYS A 27 10.51 -14.01 -20.22
CA LYS A 27 11.42 -14.78 -19.38
C LYS A 27 10.95 -16.21 -19.13
N LEU A 28 9.69 -16.51 -19.48
CA LEU A 28 9.06 -17.83 -19.34
C LEU A 28 8.99 -18.60 -20.66
N LYS A 29 9.63 -18.12 -21.74
CA LYS A 29 9.64 -18.81 -23.05
C LYS A 29 10.27 -20.22 -22.93
N ASP A 30 11.46 -20.29 -22.28
CA ASP A 30 12.26 -21.51 -22.12
C ASP A 30 12.47 -21.84 -20.63
N LYS A 31 11.67 -21.25 -19.74
CA LYS A 31 11.74 -21.40 -18.29
C LYS A 31 10.38 -21.68 -17.69
N THR A 32 10.35 -22.47 -16.63
CA THR A 32 9.12 -22.89 -15.96
C THR A 32 8.91 -22.11 -14.67
N LEU A 33 7.65 -21.80 -14.34
CA LEU A 33 7.25 -21.08 -13.14
C LEU A 33 6.21 -21.89 -12.35
N ALA A 34 6.47 -22.10 -11.05
CA ALA A 34 5.48 -22.55 -10.09
C ALA A 34 5.04 -21.39 -9.21
N ILE A 35 3.73 -21.22 -9.03
CA ILE A 35 3.13 -20.27 -8.09
C ILE A 35 2.45 -21.07 -6.99
N ILE A 36 2.87 -20.87 -5.74
CA ILE A 36 2.32 -21.55 -4.58
C ILE A 36 1.31 -20.60 -3.92
N GLU A 37 0.02 -20.94 -3.98
CA GLU A 37 -1.06 -20.12 -3.46
C GLU A 37 -2.21 -20.99 -2.90
N LEU A 38 -2.60 -20.71 -1.67
CA LEU A 38 -3.68 -21.44 -0.99
C LEU A 38 -5.08 -21.05 -1.48
N ARG A 39 -5.26 -19.83 -1.98
CA ARG A 39 -6.56 -19.36 -2.48
C ARG A 39 -7.03 -20.19 -3.66
N GLU A 40 -8.31 -20.49 -3.70
CA GLU A 40 -8.95 -21.18 -4.79
C GLU A 40 -9.51 -20.22 -5.83
N GLU A 41 -9.98 -19.08 -5.37
CA GLU A 41 -10.58 -18.05 -6.20
C GLU A 41 -9.93 -16.69 -5.98
N TYR A 42 -9.75 -15.96 -7.06
CA TYR A 42 -9.27 -14.60 -7.06
C TYR A 42 -10.45 -13.62 -7.22
N LYS A 43 -11.02 -13.21 -6.09
CA LYS A 43 -12.06 -12.17 -6.04
C LYS A 43 -11.45 -10.84 -5.59
N ARG A 44 -12.17 -9.75 -5.80
CA ARG A 44 -11.81 -8.47 -5.21
C ARG A 44 -11.73 -8.60 -3.67
N ASP A 45 -10.58 -8.29 -3.11
CA ASP A 45 -10.30 -8.34 -1.67
C ASP A 45 -9.70 -7.05 -1.15
N LYS A 46 -9.15 -6.22 -2.03
CA LYS A 46 -8.48 -4.94 -1.71
C LYS A 46 -8.74 -3.86 -2.76
N THR A 47 -8.57 -2.62 -2.31
CA THR A 47 -8.46 -1.43 -3.15
C THR A 47 -7.08 -0.84 -2.94
N TRP A 48 -6.20 -0.93 -3.93
CA TRP A 48 -4.85 -0.35 -3.82
C TRP A 48 -4.84 1.06 -4.39
N SER A 49 -4.49 2.02 -3.54
CA SER A 49 -4.49 3.43 -3.90
C SER A 49 -3.10 4.04 -3.74
N PHE A 50 -2.70 4.89 -4.69
CA PHE A 50 -1.35 5.45 -4.75
C PHE A 50 -1.29 6.66 -5.69
N TRP A 51 -0.25 7.49 -5.54
CA TRP A 51 0.08 8.53 -6.50
C TRP A 51 0.78 7.93 -7.72
N LYS A 52 0.24 8.15 -8.92
CA LYS A 52 0.85 7.69 -10.17
C LYS A 52 2.09 8.53 -10.50
N VAL A 53 3.23 8.20 -9.92
CA VAL A 53 4.51 8.89 -10.17
C VAL A 53 5.33 8.30 -11.32
N PHE A 54 4.90 7.17 -11.88
CA PHE A 54 5.39 6.54 -13.11
C PHE A 54 4.33 5.60 -13.70
N ASP A 55 4.52 5.22 -14.97
CA ASP A 55 3.61 4.34 -15.68
C ASP A 55 3.70 2.89 -15.19
N HIS A 56 2.55 2.23 -15.04
CA HIS A 56 2.43 0.84 -14.63
C HIS A 56 1.55 0.04 -15.60
N SER A 57 1.66 -1.29 -15.56
CA SER A 57 0.98 -2.19 -16.50
C SER A 57 -0.50 -2.42 -16.21
N PHE A 58 -1.09 -1.70 -15.24
CA PHE A 58 -2.43 -1.96 -14.70
C PHE A 58 -3.38 -0.76 -14.80
N GLU A 59 -3.20 0.11 -15.80
CA GLU A 59 -4.09 1.28 -16.04
C GLU A 59 -5.54 0.86 -16.30
N ASP A 60 -5.75 -0.25 -16.98
CA ASP A 60 -7.06 -0.85 -17.25
C ASP A 60 -7.75 -1.44 -16.01
N CYS A 61 -7.01 -1.61 -14.90
CA CYS A 61 -7.55 -2.03 -13.61
C CYS A 61 -7.94 -0.86 -12.71
N VAL A 62 -7.66 0.38 -13.12
CA VAL A 62 -7.97 1.59 -12.35
C VAL A 62 -9.49 1.80 -12.27
N ILE A 63 -9.98 2.05 -11.07
CA ILE A 63 -11.39 2.38 -10.81
C ILE A 63 -11.63 3.84 -11.11
N LYS A 64 -10.79 4.71 -10.54
CA LYS A 64 -10.86 6.17 -10.67
C LYS A 64 -9.48 6.79 -10.47
N SER A 65 -9.27 7.95 -11.05
CA SER A 65 -8.10 8.82 -10.85
C SER A 65 -8.57 10.21 -10.44
N TRP A 66 -7.89 10.82 -9.46
CA TRP A 66 -8.21 12.17 -8.97
C TRP A 66 -6.97 13.07 -9.06
N ASN A 67 -7.21 14.29 -9.51
CA ASN A 67 -6.19 15.35 -9.48
C ASN A 67 -6.34 16.25 -8.25
N ASN A 68 -7.55 16.28 -7.65
CA ASN A 68 -7.85 17.12 -6.49
C ASN A 68 -8.03 16.25 -5.24
N PHE A 69 -7.52 16.74 -4.11
CA PHE A 69 -7.61 16.03 -2.83
C PHE A 69 -7.64 17.01 -1.65
N THR A 70 -8.19 16.55 -0.53
CA THR A 70 -8.25 17.33 0.70
C THR A 70 -7.51 16.67 1.85
N ILE A 71 -6.98 17.51 2.76
CA ILE A 71 -6.53 17.14 4.09
C ILE A 71 -7.30 17.98 5.08
N ASN A 72 -7.99 17.33 6.02
CA ASN A 72 -8.86 18.00 6.98
C ASN A 72 -8.39 17.77 8.41
N THR A 73 -8.32 18.83 9.20
CA THR A 73 -8.00 18.81 10.61
C THR A 73 -8.85 19.82 11.36
N SER A 74 -8.79 19.82 12.69
CA SER A 74 -9.43 20.87 13.53
C SER A 74 -8.90 22.28 13.26
N GLU A 75 -7.71 22.44 12.64
CA GLU A 75 -7.14 23.72 12.26
C GLU A 75 -7.71 24.25 10.91
N GLY A 76 -8.38 23.41 10.14
CA GLY A 76 -8.99 23.75 8.86
C GLY A 76 -8.87 22.66 7.80
N SER A 77 -9.25 23.00 6.57
CA SER A 77 -9.16 22.14 5.39
C SER A 77 -8.16 22.73 4.40
N GLN A 78 -7.38 21.87 3.76
CA GLN A 78 -6.57 22.22 2.60
C GLN A 78 -7.08 21.44 1.40
N GLU A 79 -7.46 22.15 0.36
CA GLU A 79 -7.71 21.58 -0.96
C GLU A 79 -6.47 21.76 -1.82
N LEU A 80 -5.98 20.67 -2.39
CA LEU A 80 -4.79 20.62 -3.20
C LEU A 80 -5.09 20.01 -4.56
N LYS A 81 -4.32 20.44 -5.55
CA LYS A 81 -4.42 19.94 -6.93
C LYS A 81 -3.07 19.45 -7.42
N ASN A 82 -3.07 18.34 -8.18
CA ASN A 82 -1.89 17.87 -8.90
C ASN A 82 -2.27 17.20 -10.22
N ASP A 83 -2.06 17.91 -11.32
CA ASP A 83 -2.37 17.40 -12.66
C ASP A 83 -1.28 16.44 -13.19
N LYS A 84 -0.09 16.43 -12.58
CA LYS A 84 1.04 15.63 -13.03
C LYS A 84 1.07 14.22 -12.45
N TYR A 85 0.69 14.09 -11.20
CA TYR A 85 0.72 12.85 -10.45
C TYR A 85 -0.66 12.57 -9.84
N PRO A 86 -1.64 12.10 -10.62
CA PRO A 86 -2.97 11.82 -10.10
C PRO A 86 -2.93 10.72 -9.04
N TYR A 87 -3.84 10.79 -8.08
CA TYR A 87 -4.08 9.68 -7.17
C TYR A 87 -4.96 8.64 -7.84
N GLN A 88 -4.56 7.38 -7.85
CA GLN A 88 -5.28 6.30 -8.52
C GLN A 88 -5.68 5.22 -7.52
N SER A 89 -6.83 4.58 -7.79
CA SER A 89 -7.27 3.38 -7.09
C SER A 89 -7.44 2.21 -8.05
N ILE A 90 -6.86 1.06 -7.72
CA ILE A 90 -6.95 -0.18 -8.49
C ILE A 90 -7.88 -1.17 -7.79
N ASN A 91 -8.74 -1.82 -8.58
CA ASN A 91 -9.56 -2.95 -8.19
C ASN A 91 -8.70 -4.24 -8.23
N SER A 92 -8.49 -4.89 -7.08
CA SER A 92 -7.70 -6.11 -7.01
C SER A 92 -8.31 -7.26 -7.83
N GLY A 93 -9.63 -7.34 -7.95
CA GLY A 93 -10.29 -8.36 -8.77
C GLY A 93 -9.92 -8.23 -10.25
N LYS A 94 -9.97 -7.00 -10.82
CA LYS A 94 -9.53 -6.75 -12.20
C LYS A 94 -8.04 -7.03 -12.40
N PHE A 95 -7.22 -6.68 -11.40
CA PHE A 95 -5.79 -6.99 -11.41
C PHE A 95 -5.55 -8.50 -11.47
N TYR A 96 -6.23 -9.27 -10.63
CA TYR A 96 -6.12 -10.73 -10.62
C TYR A 96 -6.61 -11.34 -11.93
N GLU A 97 -7.75 -10.90 -12.44
CA GLU A 97 -8.31 -11.35 -13.71
C GLU A 97 -7.33 -11.14 -14.87
N LYS A 98 -6.81 -9.93 -15.02
CA LYS A 98 -5.82 -9.59 -16.06
C LYS A 98 -4.61 -10.51 -16.03
N ILE A 99 -4.04 -10.73 -14.84
CA ILE A 99 -2.84 -11.56 -14.69
C ILE A 99 -3.16 -13.02 -14.97
N ASN A 100 -4.25 -13.54 -14.41
CA ASN A 100 -4.65 -14.93 -14.60
C ASN A 100 -4.94 -15.24 -16.08
N LEU A 101 -5.62 -14.34 -16.81
CA LEU A 101 -5.82 -14.48 -18.25
C LEU A 101 -4.49 -14.56 -19.02
N LYS A 102 -3.51 -13.72 -18.62
CA LYS A 102 -2.20 -13.73 -19.28
C LYS A 102 -1.41 -15.01 -18.97
N LEU A 103 -1.38 -15.43 -17.71
CA LEU A 103 -0.59 -16.59 -17.26
C LEU A 103 -1.20 -17.93 -17.70
N SER A 104 -2.53 -18.05 -17.74
CA SER A 104 -3.21 -19.30 -18.14
C SER A 104 -2.94 -19.71 -19.59
N SER A 105 -2.54 -18.79 -20.45
CA SER A 105 -2.15 -19.07 -21.83
C SER A 105 -0.74 -19.66 -21.97
N ASN A 106 0.07 -19.66 -20.91
CA ASN A 106 1.44 -20.15 -20.91
C ASN A 106 1.54 -21.54 -20.25
N PRO A 107 1.82 -22.63 -20.99
CA PRO A 107 1.93 -23.98 -20.42
C PRO A 107 3.11 -24.16 -19.45
N ASN A 108 4.05 -23.21 -19.43
CA ASN A 108 5.20 -23.22 -18.52
C ASN A 108 4.85 -22.66 -17.13
N VAL A 109 3.63 -22.13 -16.91
CA VAL A 109 3.17 -21.60 -15.64
C VAL A 109 2.19 -22.58 -14.99
N ASN A 110 2.45 -22.96 -13.74
CA ASN A 110 1.59 -23.85 -12.98
C ASN A 110 1.33 -23.31 -11.58
N PHE A 111 0.11 -23.51 -11.07
CA PHE A 111 -0.31 -23.16 -9.73
C PHE A 111 -0.37 -24.40 -8.85
N PHE A 112 0.09 -24.29 -7.61
CA PHE A 112 0.09 -25.35 -6.60
C PHE A 112 -0.41 -24.81 -5.26
N LYS A 113 -0.92 -25.71 -4.41
CA LYS A 113 -1.35 -25.35 -3.06
C LYS A 113 -0.18 -25.34 -2.07
N ASN A 114 0.73 -26.30 -2.22
CA ASN A 114 1.84 -26.49 -1.29
C ASN A 114 3.17 -26.62 -2.03
N LEU A 115 4.23 -26.18 -1.39
CA LEU A 115 5.60 -26.30 -1.91
C LEU A 115 6.03 -27.78 -2.05
N ASP A 116 5.49 -28.65 -1.22
CA ASP A 116 5.80 -30.10 -1.22
C ASP A 116 5.29 -30.84 -2.46
N GLU A 117 4.45 -30.21 -3.28
CA GLU A 117 3.96 -30.77 -4.54
C GLU A 117 5.00 -30.74 -5.67
N ILE A 118 6.08 -29.96 -5.47
CA ILE A 118 7.13 -29.74 -6.47
C ILE A 118 8.52 -30.04 -5.92
N LYS A 119 9.52 -30.18 -6.80
CA LYS A 119 10.95 -30.15 -6.44
C LYS A 119 11.45 -28.72 -6.61
N SER A 120 12.02 -28.15 -5.56
CA SER A 120 12.45 -26.76 -5.54
C SER A 120 13.92 -26.53 -5.14
N GLU A 121 14.71 -27.62 -5.01
CA GLU A 121 16.11 -27.55 -4.55
C GLU A 121 17.00 -26.70 -5.46
N ASN A 122 16.75 -26.75 -6.78
CA ASN A 122 17.50 -26.00 -7.79
C ASN A 122 16.76 -24.76 -8.28
N SER A 123 15.63 -24.44 -7.70
CA SER A 123 14.78 -23.32 -8.14
C SER A 123 15.24 -21.99 -7.57
N LEU A 124 15.09 -20.92 -8.35
CA LEU A 124 15.15 -19.57 -7.82
C LEU A 124 13.82 -19.23 -7.13
N ILE A 125 13.83 -19.09 -5.81
CA ILE A 125 12.61 -18.94 -5.01
C ILE A 125 12.40 -17.48 -4.62
N PHE A 126 11.22 -16.95 -4.95
CA PHE A 126 10.72 -15.64 -4.53
C PHE A 126 9.62 -15.82 -3.48
N ASN A 127 9.74 -15.17 -2.33
CA ASN A 127 8.81 -15.31 -1.22
C ASN A 127 8.09 -13.99 -0.92
N SER A 128 6.77 -13.97 -1.03
CA SER A 128 5.93 -12.82 -0.67
C SER A 128 5.15 -13.03 0.63
N VAL A 129 5.29 -14.20 1.27
CA VAL A 129 4.53 -14.58 2.45
C VAL A 129 5.35 -14.37 3.70
N ILE A 130 4.78 -13.68 4.67
CA ILE A 130 5.30 -13.56 6.02
C ILE A 130 4.63 -14.70 6.83
N LYS A 131 5.42 -15.72 7.21
CA LYS A 131 4.90 -16.90 7.93
C LYS A 131 4.88 -16.70 9.44
N ASP A 132 5.78 -15.88 9.96
CA ASP A 132 5.92 -15.65 11.39
C ASP A 132 4.80 -14.72 11.87
N GLU A 133 4.29 -14.96 13.08
CA GLU A 133 3.43 -13.98 13.74
C GLU A 133 4.25 -12.71 13.97
N LEU A 134 3.79 -11.63 13.36
CA LEU A 134 4.39 -10.33 13.55
C LEU A 134 3.98 -9.76 14.92
N ASP A 135 4.89 -9.03 15.53
CA ASP A 135 4.68 -8.39 16.82
C ASP A 135 3.55 -7.36 16.74
N LYS A 136 2.49 -7.59 17.50
CA LYS A 136 1.32 -6.71 17.56
C LYS A 136 1.57 -5.44 18.38
N SER A 137 2.60 -5.42 19.22
CA SER A 137 3.01 -4.24 19.98
C SER A 137 3.75 -3.21 19.13
N GLU A 138 4.26 -3.61 17.96
CA GLU A 138 4.86 -2.71 16.99
C GLU A 138 3.81 -1.81 16.31
N LEU A 139 4.26 -0.84 15.54
CA LEU A 139 3.39 0.10 14.85
C LEU A 139 2.81 -0.50 13.57
N TRP A 140 1.50 -0.33 13.41
CA TRP A 140 0.74 -0.79 12.25
C TRP A 140 -0.11 0.33 11.66
N GLN A 141 -0.32 0.30 10.37
CA GLN A 141 -1.47 0.93 9.74
C GLN A 141 -2.56 -0.12 9.62
N HIS A 142 -3.63 0.02 10.38
CA HIS A 142 -4.76 -0.90 10.33
C HIS A 142 -6.06 -0.17 10.03
N PHE A 143 -6.94 -0.84 9.30
CA PHE A 143 -8.09 -0.17 8.71
C PHE A 143 -9.24 -1.12 8.41
N GLN A 144 -10.42 -0.51 8.26
CA GLN A 144 -11.59 -1.13 7.62
C GLN A 144 -12.25 -0.10 6.69
N GLY A 145 -12.62 -0.54 5.49
CA GLY A 145 -13.28 0.27 4.48
C GLY A 145 -14.60 -0.33 4.03
N LEU A 146 -15.60 0.53 3.83
CA LEU A 146 -16.89 0.20 3.23
C LEU A 146 -17.04 0.93 1.90
N GLU A 147 -17.22 0.19 0.81
CA GLU A 147 -17.71 0.80 -0.41
C GLU A 147 -19.23 0.92 -0.32
N ILE A 148 -19.69 2.15 -0.22
CA ILE A 148 -21.11 2.48 -0.08
C ILE A 148 -21.69 3.07 -1.36
N GLU A 149 -22.97 2.81 -1.60
CA GLU A 149 -23.76 3.37 -2.68
C GLU A 149 -25.02 4.02 -2.13
N THR A 150 -25.25 5.27 -2.49
CA THR A 150 -26.39 6.07 -2.05
C THR A 150 -27.47 6.16 -3.13
N PRO A 151 -28.77 6.32 -2.76
CA PRO A 151 -29.84 6.46 -3.73
C PRO A 151 -29.81 7.75 -4.57
N LYS A 152 -29.03 8.74 -4.11
CA LYS A 152 -28.89 10.06 -4.74
C LYS A 152 -27.42 10.45 -4.79
N ASP A 153 -27.08 11.42 -5.63
CA ASP A 153 -25.76 12.04 -5.68
C ASP A 153 -25.48 12.80 -4.38
N VAL A 154 -24.43 12.44 -3.68
CA VAL A 154 -24.00 13.03 -2.39
C VAL A 154 -22.51 13.33 -2.35
N PHE A 155 -21.71 12.74 -3.24
CA PHE A 155 -20.27 12.93 -3.30
C PHE A 155 -19.88 13.91 -4.41
N ASP A 156 -18.85 14.71 -4.18
CA ASP A 156 -18.08 15.32 -5.25
C ASP A 156 -17.03 14.28 -5.71
N ASP A 157 -17.23 13.71 -6.89
CA ASP A 157 -16.37 12.65 -7.39
C ASP A 157 -15.10 13.16 -8.10
N GLU A 158 -14.90 14.47 -8.13
CA GLU A 158 -13.67 15.09 -8.63
C GLU A 158 -12.62 15.34 -7.52
N ILE A 159 -13.03 15.25 -6.24
CA ILE A 159 -12.16 15.51 -5.10
C ILE A 159 -12.19 14.31 -4.15
N LEU A 160 -11.02 13.71 -3.86
CA LEU A 160 -10.90 12.72 -2.81
C LEU A 160 -10.55 13.38 -1.46
N ASN A 161 -11.03 12.79 -0.36
CA ASN A 161 -10.56 13.14 0.98
C ASN A 161 -9.46 12.16 1.37
N LEU A 162 -8.21 12.64 1.31
CA LEU A 162 -7.03 11.78 1.55
C LEU A 162 -6.85 11.48 3.03
N MET A 163 -7.04 12.46 3.90
CA MET A 163 -6.97 12.29 5.35
C MET A 163 -7.92 13.28 6.03
N ASP A 164 -8.90 12.77 6.74
CA ASP A 164 -9.77 13.57 7.61
C ASP A 164 -9.52 13.20 9.07
N PHE A 165 -8.83 14.09 9.77
CA PHE A 165 -8.52 13.96 11.19
C PHE A 165 -9.62 14.54 12.09
N ASN A 166 -10.77 15.00 11.57
CA ASN A 166 -11.89 15.49 12.36
C ASN A 166 -12.68 14.34 12.98
N CYS A 167 -12.01 13.52 13.73
CA CYS A 167 -12.53 12.36 14.44
C CYS A 167 -11.81 12.17 15.77
N ASP A 168 -12.36 11.30 16.64
CA ASP A 168 -11.74 10.97 17.91
C ASP A 168 -10.41 10.23 17.72
N GLN A 169 -9.32 10.80 18.22
CA GLN A 169 -7.96 10.29 18.08
C GLN A 169 -7.61 9.22 19.13
N ARG A 170 -8.33 9.09 20.22
CA ARG A 170 -8.14 8.10 21.30
C ARG A 170 -6.68 7.93 21.75
N ASN A 171 -5.90 9.02 21.74
CA ASN A 171 -4.45 9.11 22.04
C ASN A 171 -3.52 8.43 21.02
N ASP A 172 -4.03 8.03 19.86
CA ASP A 172 -3.30 7.50 18.72
C ASP A 172 -3.52 8.37 17.47
N VAL A 173 -3.14 7.88 16.30
CA VAL A 173 -3.39 8.61 15.05
C VAL A 173 -4.52 7.95 14.29
N HIS A 174 -5.64 8.67 14.17
CA HIS A 174 -6.84 8.21 13.49
C HIS A 174 -7.27 9.20 12.42
N PHE A 175 -7.62 8.70 11.26
CA PHE A 175 -8.22 9.50 10.19
C PHE A 175 -9.19 8.68 9.36
N PHE A 176 -10.11 9.37 8.70
CA PHE A 176 -10.95 8.80 7.69
C PHE A 176 -10.42 9.14 6.30
N TYR A 177 -10.63 8.20 5.39
CA TYR A 177 -10.25 8.26 3.99
C TYR A 177 -11.50 8.06 3.14
N THR A 178 -11.77 8.96 2.18
CA THR A 178 -12.96 8.85 1.35
C THR A 178 -12.57 8.98 -0.12
N LEU A 179 -12.84 7.92 -0.88
CA LEU A 179 -12.58 7.83 -2.31
C LEU A 179 -13.90 7.78 -3.09
N PRO A 180 -14.39 8.89 -3.61
CA PRO A 180 -15.62 8.92 -4.37
C PRO A 180 -15.39 8.42 -5.81
N PHE A 181 -15.83 7.20 -6.09
CA PHE A 181 -15.73 6.59 -7.42
C PHE A 181 -16.75 7.16 -8.41
N SER A 182 -17.87 7.66 -7.90
CA SER A 182 -18.90 8.40 -8.62
C SER A 182 -19.66 9.30 -7.64
N LYS A 183 -20.57 10.11 -8.13
CA LYS A 183 -21.39 11.01 -7.31
C LYS A 183 -22.27 10.31 -6.27
N ASN A 184 -22.52 9.00 -6.44
CA ASN A 184 -23.33 8.21 -5.50
C ASN A 184 -22.60 6.99 -4.93
N ARG A 185 -21.30 6.80 -5.21
CA ARG A 185 -20.53 5.65 -4.75
C ARG A 185 -19.13 6.04 -4.28
N ALA A 186 -18.78 5.66 -3.07
CA ALA A 186 -17.47 5.93 -2.50
C ALA A 186 -16.97 4.78 -1.61
N LEU A 187 -15.67 4.60 -1.52
CA LEU A 187 -15.03 3.88 -0.42
C LEU A 187 -14.83 4.87 0.73
N VAL A 188 -15.36 4.53 1.91
CA VAL A 188 -15.12 5.25 3.16
C VAL A 188 -14.37 4.32 4.09
N GLU A 189 -13.19 4.73 4.55
CA GLU A 189 -12.30 3.90 5.36
C GLU A 189 -11.92 4.60 6.66
N THR A 190 -11.99 3.88 7.77
CA THR A 190 -11.38 4.26 9.05
C THR A 190 -9.98 3.68 9.11
N THR A 191 -8.99 4.51 9.39
CA THR A 191 -7.57 4.12 9.38
C THR A 191 -6.88 4.61 10.65
N TRP A 192 -6.15 3.70 11.29
CA TRP A 192 -5.34 3.93 12.47
C TRP A 192 -3.86 3.71 12.19
N LEU A 193 -3.02 4.52 12.81
CA LEU A 193 -1.58 4.28 12.95
C LEU A 193 -1.30 4.06 14.43
N SER A 194 -1.31 2.78 14.86
CA SER A 194 -1.16 2.37 16.26
C SER A 194 -0.68 0.92 16.37
N ASN A 195 -0.54 0.39 17.56
CA ASN A 195 -0.33 -1.04 17.75
C ASN A 195 -1.65 -1.84 17.58
N LEU A 196 -1.56 -3.17 17.45
CA LEU A 196 -2.72 -4.05 17.31
C LEU A 196 -3.17 -4.69 18.64
N GLU A 197 -2.60 -4.28 19.77
CA GLU A 197 -2.96 -4.84 21.09
C GLU A 197 -4.20 -4.14 21.67
N ASP A 198 -4.41 -2.86 21.38
CA ASP A 198 -5.57 -2.10 21.86
C ASP A 198 -6.84 -2.44 21.07
N GLN A 199 -7.63 -3.36 21.62
CA GLN A 199 -8.90 -3.77 21.04
C GLN A 199 -9.96 -2.66 21.04
N ASN A 200 -9.80 -1.59 21.85
CA ASN A 200 -10.74 -0.46 21.87
C ASN A 200 -10.67 0.39 20.60
N LEU A 201 -9.58 0.28 19.83
CA LEU A 201 -9.43 0.95 18.54
C LEU A 201 -10.09 0.18 17.39
N MET A 202 -10.54 -1.06 17.62
CA MET A 202 -11.01 -1.98 16.57
C MET A 202 -12.53 -2.01 16.40
N ASP A 203 -13.26 -1.06 16.98
CA ASP A 203 -14.71 -0.88 16.80
C ASP A 203 -15.04 -0.20 15.45
N TYR A 204 -14.39 -0.64 14.36
CA TYR A 204 -14.43 -0.01 13.03
C TYR A 204 -15.85 0.17 12.49
N ASP A 205 -16.75 -0.80 12.69
CA ASP A 205 -18.13 -0.70 12.21
C ASP A 205 -18.85 0.50 12.81
N LEU A 206 -18.68 0.71 14.13
CA LEU A 206 -19.26 1.86 14.84
C LEU A 206 -18.61 3.19 14.40
N GLN A 207 -17.29 3.20 14.19
CA GLN A 207 -16.57 4.37 13.70
C GLN A 207 -17.06 4.77 12.32
N LEU A 208 -17.19 3.80 11.38
CA LEU A 208 -17.67 4.03 10.03
C LEU A 208 -19.13 4.50 10.00
N GLU A 209 -20.03 3.85 10.76
CA GLU A 209 -21.42 4.24 10.88
C GLU A 209 -21.54 5.71 11.37
N ASN A 210 -20.81 6.06 12.43
CA ASN A 210 -20.81 7.40 12.99
C ASN A 210 -20.27 8.43 12.00
N TYR A 211 -19.17 8.15 11.33
CA TYR A 211 -18.56 9.08 10.37
C TYR A 211 -19.47 9.29 9.15
N ILE A 212 -19.99 8.21 8.56
CA ILE A 212 -20.90 8.27 7.42
C ILE A 212 -22.15 9.08 7.76
N LYS A 213 -22.74 8.85 8.94
CA LYS A 213 -23.95 9.51 9.38
C LYS A 213 -23.74 10.98 9.79
N ASN A 214 -22.72 11.24 10.61
CA ASN A 214 -22.55 12.54 11.28
C ASN A 214 -21.64 13.49 10.51
N ASN A 215 -20.57 13.00 9.89
CA ASN A 215 -19.61 13.83 9.15
C ASN A 215 -20.01 13.95 7.67
N LEU A 216 -20.40 12.85 7.02
CA LEU A 216 -20.84 12.87 5.64
C LEU A 216 -22.35 13.18 5.48
N GLY A 217 -23.15 13.15 6.56
CA GLY A 217 -24.60 13.41 6.53
C GLY A 217 -25.44 12.34 5.83
N ILE A 218 -24.86 11.15 5.57
CA ILE A 218 -25.50 10.08 4.79
C ILE A 218 -26.25 9.14 5.74
N LYS A 219 -27.57 9.01 5.56
CA LYS A 219 -28.42 8.18 6.40
C LYS A 219 -28.83 6.86 5.73
N ASN A 220 -28.92 6.86 4.40
CA ASN A 220 -29.37 5.71 3.61
C ASN A 220 -28.32 5.33 2.59
N TYR A 221 -27.76 4.15 2.69
CA TYR A 221 -26.80 3.61 1.75
C TYR A 221 -26.82 2.08 1.74
N LYS A 222 -26.32 1.50 0.67
CA LYS A 222 -26.06 0.08 0.52
C LYS A 222 -24.55 -0.15 0.59
N ILE A 223 -24.12 -1.22 1.28
CA ILE A 223 -22.72 -1.64 1.28
C ILE A 223 -22.54 -2.61 0.12
N ASN A 224 -21.65 -2.25 -0.83
CA ASN A 224 -21.33 -3.07 -1.99
C ASN A 224 -20.06 -3.92 -1.79
N PHE A 225 -19.13 -3.44 -0.95
CA PHE A 225 -17.87 -4.13 -0.68
C PHE A 225 -17.35 -3.74 0.70
N LEU A 226 -16.69 -4.67 1.37
CA LEU A 226 -16.00 -4.46 2.64
C LEU A 226 -14.56 -4.94 2.49
N GLU A 227 -13.62 -4.12 2.91
CA GLU A 227 -12.22 -4.51 3.06
C GLU A 227 -11.72 -4.23 4.47
N LYS A 228 -10.76 -5.02 4.92
CA LYS A 228 -10.08 -4.86 6.20
C LYS A 228 -8.63 -5.28 6.03
N GLY A 229 -7.71 -4.57 6.69
CA GLY A 229 -6.30 -4.89 6.60
C GLY A 229 -5.47 -4.31 7.73
N ALA A 230 -4.25 -4.84 7.83
CA ALA A 230 -3.20 -4.29 8.66
C ALA A 230 -1.87 -4.37 7.90
N ILE A 231 -1.16 -3.26 7.84
CA ILE A 231 0.13 -3.11 7.16
C ILE A 231 1.17 -2.85 8.24
N PRO A 232 2.20 -3.70 8.39
CA PRO A 232 3.27 -3.44 9.35
C PRO A 232 4.06 -2.21 8.93
N LEU A 233 4.24 -1.26 9.83
CA LEU A 233 5.08 -0.08 9.65
C LEU A 233 6.49 -0.32 10.19
N PHE A 234 6.94 -1.55 10.10
CA PHE A 234 8.28 -2.02 10.44
C PHE A 234 8.73 -3.10 9.45
N TYR A 235 10.02 -3.37 9.41
CA TYR A 235 10.55 -4.43 8.54
C TYR A 235 10.47 -5.78 9.24
N PRO A 236 9.74 -6.77 8.69
CA PRO A 236 9.71 -8.11 9.25
C PRO A 236 11.11 -8.73 9.29
N SER A 237 11.48 -9.32 10.42
CA SER A 237 12.74 -10.08 10.55
C SER A 237 12.56 -11.47 9.97
N LEU A 238 12.86 -11.66 8.69
CA LEU A 238 12.71 -12.94 8.00
C LEU A 238 14.04 -13.68 7.96
N LYS A 239 14.11 -14.83 8.65
CA LYS A 239 15.23 -15.75 8.61
C LYS A 239 15.08 -16.69 7.40
N ASN A 240 15.51 -16.30 6.21
CA ASN A 240 15.51 -17.20 5.05
C ASN A 240 16.66 -16.86 4.09
N GLU A 241 17.78 -17.52 4.25
CA GLU A 241 19.01 -17.29 3.47
C GLU A 241 18.91 -17.72 2.00
N ASN A 242 18.00 -18.65 1.66
CA ASN A 242 17.90 -19.23 0.31
C ASN A 242 16.73 -18.70 -0.55
N LYS A 243 16.00 -17.70 -0.07
CA LYS A 243 14.84 -17.14 -0.79
C LYS A 243 15.01 -15.63 -0.97
N ILE A 244 14.49 -15.12 -2.08
CA ILE A 244 14.41 -13.68 -2.33
C ILE A 244 13.06 -13.21 -1.85
N ASN A 245 13.03 -12.41 -0.79
CA ASN A 245 11.79 -11.84 -0.29
C ASN A 245 11.31 -10.70 -1.20
N ILE A 246 10.00 -10.67 -1.52
CA ILE A 246 9.34 -9.69 -2.37
C ILE A 246 8.10 -9.11 -1.66
N GLY A 247 7.58 -8.00 -2.17
CA GLY A 247 6.44 -7.33 -1.55
C GLY A 247 6.75 -6.82 -0.14
N SER A 248 5.77 -6.87 0.77
CA SER A 248 5.96 -6.44 2.16
C SER A 248 7.02 -7.28 2.88
N ALA A 249 7.09 -8.59 2.58
CA ALA A 249 8.16 -9.47 3.06
C ALA A 249 9.55 -9.02 2.59
N GLY A 250 9.66 -8.42 1.41
CA GLY A 250 10.89 -7.86 0.84
C GLY A 250 11.14 -6.39 1.18
N GLY A 251 10.37 -5.80 2.12
CA GLY A 251 10.54 -4.40 2.51
C GLY A 251 10.07 -3.39 1.46
N MET A 252 9.12 -3.74 0.60
CA MET A 252 8.58 -2.85 -0.43
C MET A 252 7.49 -1.91 0.08
N THR A 253 7.13 -1.98 1.36
CA THR A 253 6.25 -1.00 2.00
C THR A 253 7.05 0.22 2.42
N ARG A 254 6.63 1.41 2.01
CA ARG A 254 7.12 2.67 2.57
C ARG A 254 6.55 2.83 3.98
N LEU A 255 7.37 2.71 5.02
CA LEU A 255 6.90 2.59 6.40
C LEU A 255 6.14 3.82 6.91
N SER A 256 6.50 5.02 6.46
CA SER A 256 5.80 6.26 6.86
C SER A 256 4.46 6.51 6.16
N THR A 257 4.10 5.70 5.13
CA THR A 257 2.90 5.94 4.30
C THR A 257 2.06 4.70 4.04
N GLY A 258 2.59 3.50 4.30
CA GLY A 258 1.95 2.24 3.89
C GLY A 258 1.98 1.97 2.37
N TYR A 259 2.46 2.90 1.55
CA TYR A 259 2.47 2.72 0.09
C TYR A 259 3.36 1.57 -0.35
N THR A 260 2.77 0.61 -1.04
CA THR A 260 3.43 -0.65 -1.39
C THR A 260 3.26 -0.99 -2.88
N PHE A 261 2.12 -0.68 -3.50
CA PHE A 261 1.77 -1.16 -4.83
C PHE A 261 2.80 -0.79 -5.91
N LEU A 262 3.12 0.51 -6.07
CA LEU A 262 4.09 0.94 -7.08
C LEU A 262 5.51 0.45 -6.79
N ASN A 263 5.88 0.34 -5.51
CA ASN A 263 7.18 -0.21 -5.11
C ASN A 263 7.30 -1.69 -5.52
N ILE A 264 6.21 -2.46 -5.42
CA ILE A 264 6.14 -3.84 -5.94
C ILE A 264 6.35 -3.86 -7.46
N GLN A 265 5.71 -2.95 -8.20
CA GLN A 265 5.86 -2.89 -9.66
C GLN A 265 7.32 -2.57 -10.05
N GLU A 266 7.93 -1.59 -9.39
CA GLU A 266 9.34 -1.23 -9.62
C GLU A 266 10.28 -2.38 -9.28
N HIS A 267 10.04 -3.06 -8.14
CA HIS A 267 10.83 -4.22 -7.72
C HIS A 267 10.71 -5.40 -8.70
N SER A 268 9.49 -5.71 -9.15
CA SER A 268 9.26 -6.79 -10.12
C SER A 268 10.02 -6.55 -11.43
N ARG A 269 9.97 -5.33 -11.97
CA ARG A 269 10.75 -4.92 -13.14
C ARG A 269 12.26 -5.02 -12.89
N TYR A 270 12.72 -4.59 -11.71
CA TYR A 270 14.11 -4.67 -11.34
C TYR A 270 14.62 -6.12 -11.25
N ILE A 271 13.83 -7.02 -10.65
CA ILE A 271 14.13 -8.46 -10.59
C ILE A 271 14.30 -9.00 -12.00
N VAL A 272 13.30 -8.82 -12.87
CA VAL A 272 13.30 -9.36 -14.23
C VAL A 272 14.47 -8.85 -15.07
N LYS A 273 14.85 -7.58 -14.88
CA LYS A 273 16.01 -6.97 -15.54
C LYS A 273 17.35 -7.53 -15.05
N ASN A 274 17.43 -8.05 -13.83
CA ASN A 274 18.67 -8.46 -13.18
C ASN A 274 18.70 -9.96 -12.78
N LEU A 275 17.89 -10.79 -13.44
CA LEU A 275 17.84 -12.25 -13.15
C LEU A 275 19.19 -12.95 -13.29
N ASP A 276 20.07 -12.44 -14.17
CA ASP A 276 21.45 -12.90 -14.36
C ASP A 276 22.41 -12.43 -13.25
N LYS A 277 21.97 -11.56 -12.35
CA LYS A 277 22.75 -10.90 -11.30
C LYS A 277 22.06 -11.01 -9.94
N ILE A 278 21.84 -12.24 -9.48
CA ILE A 278 21.03 -12.56 -8.29
C ILE A 278 21.45 -11.77 -7.04
N GLU A 279 22.75 -11.54 -6.85
CA GLU A 279 23.22 -10.74 -5.70
C GLU A 279 22.70 -9.29 -5.73
N LYS A 280 22.51 -8.70 -6.92
CA LYS A 280 21.85 -7.37 -7.04
C LYS A 280 20.38 -7.44 -6.69
N VAL A 281 19.69 -8.52 -7.07
CA VAL A 281 18.27 -8.74 -6.74
C VAL A 281 18.09 -8.85 -5.23
N LYS A 282 18.92 -9.61 -4.55
CA LYS A 282 18.89 -9.78 -3.09
C LYS A 282 19.14 -8.49 -2.30
N THR A 283 19.89 -7.54 -2.88
CA THR A 283 20.28 -6.29 -2.22
C THR A 283 19.40 -5.10 -2.59
N PHE A 284 18.35 -5.31 -3.38
CA PHE A 284 17.40 -4.24 -3.72
C PHE A 284 16.67 -3.70 -2.47
N ASN A 285 16.53 -2.39 -2.39
CA ASN A 285 15.78 -1.72 -1.32
C ASN A 285 15.22 -0.37 -1.80
N LEU A 286 14.27 0.20 -1.07
CA LEU A 286 13.62 1.48 -1.37
C LEU A 286 14.53 2.72 -1.22
N GLY A 287 15.80 2.52 -0.92
CA GLY A 287 16.79 3.58 -0.76
C GLY A 287 16.99 3.97 0.71
N LYS A 288 18.27 4.00 1.12
CA LYS A 288 18.68 4.28 2.51
C LYS A 288 18.18 5.63 3.04
N LYS A 289 18.05 6.62 2.15
CA LYS A 289 17.49 7.94 2.48
C LYS A 289 16.10 7.82 3.06
N TYR A 290 15.22 7.10 2.38
CA TYR A 290 13.82 6.95 2.80
C TYR A 290 13.69 6.08 4.05
N GLN A 291 14.50 5.03 4.17
CA GLN A 291 14.55 4.23 5.40
C GLN A 291 14.92 5.08 6.62
N PHE A 292 15.88 5.99 6.45
CA PHE A 292 16.26 6.93 7.50
C PHE A 292 15.14 7.92 7.84
N LEU A 293 14.54 8.54 6.83
CA LEU A 293 13.44 9.49 7.01
C LEU A 293 12.22 8.84 7.68
N ASP A 294 11.89 7.61 7.26
CA ASP A 294 10.81 6.82 7.86
C ASP A 294 11.09 6.54 9.33
N LYS A 295 12.31 6.10 9.66
CA LYS A 295 12.69 5.84 11.06
C LYS A 295 12.50 7.06 11.94
N VAL A 296 12.85 8.25 11.47
CA VAL A 296 12.67 9.49 12.23
C VAL A 296 11.18 9.84 12.36
N PHE A 297 10.42 9.71 11.26
CA PHE A 297 8.99 9.99 11.25
C PHE A 297 8.22 9.06 12.21
N LEU A 298 8.46 7.75 12.15
CA LEU A 298 7.81 6.77 13.01
C LEU A 298 8.11 7.01 14.49
N ARG A 299 9.33 7.39 14.85
CA ARG A 299 9.66 7.81 16.24
C ARG A 299 8.86 9.01 16.69
N VAL A 300 8.60 9.98 15.80
CA VAL A 300 7.75 11.15 16.13
C VAL A 300 6.30 10.68 16.31
N LEU A 301 5.82 9.81 15.45
CA LEU A 301 4.47 9.26 15.51
C LEU A 301 4.22 8.53 16.83
N GLU A 302 5.12 7.62 17.21
CA GLU A 302 5.02 6.86 18.47
C GLU A 302 5.08 7.74 19.72
N LYS A 303 5.93 8.76 19.71
CA LYS A 303 6.14 9.62 20.89
C LYS A 303 5.17 10.79 21.00
N HIS A 304 4.58 11.21 19.90
CA HIS A 304 3.77 12.40 19.79
C HIS A 304 2.57 12.22 18.87
N PRO A 305 1.75 11.16 19.05
CA PRO A 305 0.59 10.90 18.19
C PRO A 305 -0.38 12.09 18.14
N GLU A 306 -0.54 12.82 19.25
CA GLU A 306 -1.40 13.99 19.37
C GLU A 306 -1.00 15.16 18.45
N LYS A 307 0.23 15.15 17.93
CA LYS A 307 0.74 16.19 17.01
C LYS A 307 0.68 15.81 15.56
N MET A 308 0.40 14.54 15.28
CA MET A 308 0.45 14.03 13.90
C MET A 308 -0.56 14.67 12.97
N PRO A 309 -1.83 14.93 13.35
CA PRO A 309 -2.76 15.67 12.49
C PRO A 309 -2.19 17.00 12.01
N LYS A 310 -1.61 17.78 12.93
CA LYS A 310 -0.95 19.05 12.60
C LYS A 310 0.30 18.86 11.74
N ILE A 311 1.12 17.85 12.01
CA ILE A 311 2.33 17.55 11.23
C ILE A 311 1.96 17.22 9.78
N PHE A 312 0.95 16.38 9.56
CA PHE A 312 0.45 16.10 8.22
C PHE A 312 -0.08 17.38 7.55
N PHE A 313 -0.89 18.15 8.25
CA PHE A 313 -1.43 19.41 7.72
C PHE A 313 -0.34 20.37 7.28
N GLU A 314 0.71 20.58 8.11
CA GLU A 314 1.85 21.44 7.77
C GLU A 314 2.69 20.88 6.61
N MET A 315 2.87 19.57 6.52
CA MET A 315 3.59 18.93 5.42
C MET A 315 2.94 19.25 4.07
N PHE A 316 1.62 19.20 3.99
CA PHE A 316 0.87 19.45 2.77
C PHE A 316 0.79 20.94 2.38
N LYS A 317 1.35 21.87 3.17
CA LYS A 317 1.61 23.28 2.76
C LYS A 317 2.79 23.42 1.79
N ALA A 318 3.61 22.39 1.62
CA ALA A 318 4.61 22.36 0.57
C ALA A 318 3.95 22.17 -0.81
N PRO A 319 4.62 22.52 -1.92
CA PRO A 319 4.08 22.28 -3.26
C PRO A 319 3.64 20.83 -3.46
N SER A 320 2.46 20.60 -4.03
CA SER A 320 1.86 19.26 -4.15
C SER A 320 2.79 18.26 -4.87
N ASP A 321 3.49 18.68 -5.94
CA ASP A 321 4.51 17.86 -6.61
C ASP A 321 5.59 17.36 -5.64
N THR A 322 6.06 18.25 -4.77
CA THR A 322 7.12 17.95 -3.80
C THR A 322 6.65 16.94 -2.77
N VAL A 323 5.43 17.15 -2.21
CA VAL A 323 4.83 16.22 -1.24
C VAL A 323 4.63 14.84 -1.88
N ILE A 324 4.02 14.78 -3.06
CA ILE A 324 3.74 13.52 -3.75
C ILE A 324 5.02 12.74 -4.04
N LYS A 325 6.06 13.41 -4.57
CA LYS A 325 7.36 12.78 -4.80
C LYS A 325 8.00 12.28 -3.51
N PHE A 326 7.91 13.07 -2.43
CA PHE A 326 8.43 12.68 -1.13
C PHE A 326 7.74 11.42 -0.58
N LEU A 327 6.40 11.38 -0.62
CA LEU A 327 5.60 10.24 -0.18
C LEU A 327 5.82 8.99 -1.06
N SER A 328 6.21 9.17 -2.33
CA SER A 328 6.35 8.11 -3.34
C SER A 328 7.81 7.71 -3.65
N ASN A 329 8.77 8.02 -2.79
CA ASN A 329 10.20 7.68 -2.95
C ASN A 329 10.87 8.29 -4.22
N LYS A 330 10.41 9.45 -4.67
CA LYS A 330 10.92 10.10 -5.91
C LYS A 330 11.43 11.52 -5.69
N SER A 331 11.50 11.99 -4.43
CA SER A 331 12.02 13.32 -4.10
C SER A 331 13.54 13.42 -4.20
N ASN A 332 14.04 14.59 -4.54
CA ASN A 332 15.44 14.95 -4.45
C ASN A 332 15.73 15.66 -3.11
N ILE A 333 16.99 15.95 -2.83
CA ILE A 333 17.42 16.56 -1.55
C ILE A 333 16.80 17.94 -1.31
N PHE A 334 16.59 18.75 -2.35
CA PHE A 334 15.98 20.08 -2.20
C PHE A 334 14.49 19.97 -1.86
N GLU A 335 13.81 19.01 -2.45
CA GLU A 335 12.41 18.69 -2.14
C GLU A 335 12.29 18.16 -0.72
N ASP A 336 13.20 17.29 -0.26
CA ASP A 336 13.24 16.80 1.12
C ASP A 336 13.43 17.96 2.12
N ILE A 337 14.36 18.88 1.86
CA ILE A 337 14.60 20.06 2.70
C ILE A 337 13.34 20.94 2.74
N ASN A 338 12.64 21.10 1.61
CA ASN A 338 11.40 21.87 1.56
C ASN A 338 10.35 21.26 2.52
N ILE A 339 10.11 19.95 2.45
CA ILE A 339 9.20 19.22 3.35
C ILE A 339 9.62 19.39 4.80
N ILE A 340 10.89 19.12 5.13
CA ILE A 340 11.43 19.22 6.50
C ILE A 340 11.29 20.64 7.04
N SER A 341 11.40 21.66 6.19
CA SER A 341 11.26 23.07 6.59
C SER A 341 9.84 23.43 7.07
N LYS A 342 8.82 22.72 6.61
CA LYS A 342 7.41 22.90 7.02
C LYS A 342 7.07 22.18 8.33
N MET A 343 7.86 21.17 8.69
CA MET A 343 7.63 20.35 9.86
C MET A 343 8.10 21.02 11.17
N PRO A 344 7.54 20.67 12.35
CA PRO A 344 7.95 21.24 13.63
C PRO A 344 9.35 20.75 14.02
N LYS A 345 10.36 21.57 13.72
CA LYS A 345 11.80 21.22 13.78
C LYS A 345 12.27 20.63 15.10
N LEU A 346 11.82 21.17 16.25
CA LEU A 346 12.29 20.72 17.56
C LEU A 346 11.91 19.27 17.86
N ILE A 347 10.74 18.81 17.44
CA ILE A 347 10.26 17.44 17.69
C ILE A 347 11.08 16.46 16.83
N PHE A 348 11.27 16.78 15.56
CA PHE A 348 12.07 15.96 14.64
C PHE A 348 13.55 15.93 15.02
N LEU A 349 14.13 17.05 15.48
CA LEU A 349 15.51 17.07 15.99
C LEU A 349 15.68 16.19 17.22
N LYS A 350 14.73 16.23 18.18
CA LYS A 350 14.77 15.32 19.34
C LYS A 350 14.65 13.85 18.93
N ALA A 351 13.83 13.54 17.92
CA ALA A 351 13.71 12.17 17.40
C ALA A 351 14.95 11.69 16.65
N LEU A 352 15.79 12.58 16.14
CA LEU A 352 17.08 12.25 15.52
C LEU A 352 18.15 11.87 16.55
N LEU A 353 18.11 12.50 17.76
CA LEU A 353 19.13 12.34 18.79
C LEU A 353 18.90 11.12 19.71
N ASN A 354 17.70 10.53 19.66
CA ASN A 354 17.32 9.32 20.41
C ASN A 354 17.22 8.12 19.46
#